data_9a7f583f878bb1aaff2ff454ef04f7d6
#
_entry.id   9a7f583f878bb1aaff2ff454ef04f7d6
#
_cell.length_a   1.000
_cell.length_b   1.000
_cell.length_c   1.000
_cell.angle_alpha   90.00
_cell.angle_beta   90.00
_cell.angle_gamma   90.00
#
_symmetry.space_group_name_H-M   'P 1'
#
loop_
_entity.id
_entity.type
_entity.pdbx_description
1 polymer ?
#
loop_
_entity_poly.entity_id
_entity_poly.type
_entity_poly.pdbx_seq_one_letter_code
_entity_poly.pdbx_strand_id
1 'polypeptide(L)'
;EDGSRASLPEEFYSSRFIVDKMIEYIDRDLTQPFFGYLAFQAVHIPVQVPPEYRDRYEGVYSGGWEQLREDRFKNAKKVSLISDEAEIVAQPTEFRSWSNLDKEEKYYYEQAMMANAGMLENMDANIGRLIAYLKETERFDNTIFIITSDNGPEFNHPTSSALFNVWRLANGYHDDPARAGEYRSITSIGPEWAFAAATPGNLFKFYASEGSLRVPLIISGNGFLQEGFNPALLFVSDVAPSILEMANIPKNIQKKGIEMTGRSFVPVLSGESESIYGANES
;
A
#
# COMPACT_ATOMS: atom_id res chain seq x y z
N GLU A 1 5.29 1.47 23.82
CA GLU A 1 5.23 2.88 23.52
C GLU A 1 6.36 3.61 24.25
N ASP A 2 7.14 4.43 23.56
CA ASP A 2 8.29 5.14 24.11
C ASP A 2 9.27 4.25 24.92
N GLY A 3 9.51 3.02 24.41
CA GLY A 3 10.34 2.00 25.05
C GLY A 3 9.66 1.25 26.20
N SER A 4 8.43 1.56 26.53
CA SER A 4 7.66 0.93 27.59
C SER A 4 6.56 0.00 27.04
N ARG A 5 6.12 -0.96 27.87
CA ARG A 5 5.00 -1.83 27.53
C ARG A 5 3.71 -1.03 27.51
N ALA A 6 2.97 -1.13 26.43
CA ALA A 6 1.68 -0.46 26.25
C ALA A 6 0.55 -1.49 26.04
N SER A 7 -0.69 -1.08 26.32
CA SER A 7 -1.91 -1.84 26.01
C SER A 7 -2.59 -1.25 24.78
N LEU A 8 -3.09 -2.11 23.89
CA LEU A 8 -3.91 -1.66 22.78
C LEU A 8 -5.31 -1.25 23.31
N PRO A 9 -5.94 -0.22 22.69
CA PRO A 9 -7.31 0.16 23.04
C PRO A 9 -8.30 -0.97 22.71
N GLU A 10 -9.48 -0.97 23.34
CA GLU A 10 -10.51 -1.99 23.14
C GLU A 10 -10.98 -2.04 21.67
N GLU A 11 -11.19 -0.87 21.06
CA GLU A 11 -11.55 -0.74 19.65
C GLU A 11 -10.32 -0.50 18.75
N PHE A 12 -9.33 -1.38 18.89
CA PHE A 12 -8.09 -1.25 18.11
C PHE A 12 -8.33 -1.57 16.64
N TYR A 13 -7.91 -0.65 15.77
CA TYR A 13 -7.69 -0.88 14.35
C TYR A 13 -6.38 -0.19 13.92
N SER A 14 -5.44 -0.94 13.33
CA SER A 14 -4.05 -0.49 13.16
C SER A 14 -3.91 0.83 12.40
N SER A 15 -4.63 1.01 11.28
CA SER A 15 -4.51 2.24 10.49
C SER A 15 -4.96 3.47 11.25
N ARG A 16 -6.06 3.37 12.01
CA ARG A 16 -6.53 4.46 12.90
C ARG A 16 -5.52 4.74 14.00
N PHE A 17 -5.08 3.69 14.69
CA PHE A 17 -4.17 3.81 15.83
C PHE A 17 -2.82 4.44 15.45
N ILE A 18 -2.24 4.06 14.31
CA ILE A 18 -0.98 4.62 13.81
C ILE A 18 -1.12 6.14 13.59
N VAL A 19 -2.23 6.58 13.01
CA VAL A 19 -2.48 8.02 12.77
C VAL A 19 -2.78 8.75 14.08
N ASP A 20 -3.57 8.17 14.99
CA ASP A 20 -3.82 8.77 16.30
C ASP A 20 -2.52 9.01 17.07
N LYS A 21 -1.61 8.04 17.05
CA LYS A 21 -0.28 8.19 17.68
C LYS A 21 0.61 9.19 16.96
N MET A 22 0.57 9.26 15.63
CA MET A 22 1.32 10.27 14.89
C MET A 22 0.86 11.68 15.26
N ILE A 23 -0.45 11.92 15.31
CA ILE A 23 -1.02 13.20 15.73
C ILE A 23 -0.58 13.53 17.15
N GLU A 24 -0.70 12.58 18.09
CA GLU A 24 -0.25 12.75 19.48
C GLU A 24 1.24 13.11 19.57
N TYR A 25 2.10 12.47 18.81
CA TYR A 25 3.52 12.76 18.81
C TYR A 25 3.87 14.14 18.23
N ILE A 26 3.20 14.53 17.17
CA ILE A 26 3.38 15.87 16.57
C ILE A 26 2.89 16.96 17.55
N ASP A 27 1.78 16.71 18.25
CA ASP A 27 1.15 17.66 19.19
C ASP A 27 2.00 17.95 20.43
N ARG A 28 2.94 17.06 20.77
CA ARG A 28 3.85 17.25 21.91
C ARG A 28 4.74 18.51 21.80
N ASP A 29 5.13 18.87 20.57
CA ASP A 29 5.89 20.10 20.32
C ASP A 29 5.65 20.62 18.89
N LEU A 30 4.73 21.54 18.77
CA LEU A 30 4.39 22.18 17.49
C LEU A 30 5.45 23.16 17.00
N THR A 31 6.47 23.49 17.79
CA THR A 31 7.52 24.43 17.40
C THR A 31 8.66 23.77 16.63
N GLN A 32 8.80 22.47 16.73
CA GLN A 32 9.86 21.71 16.08
C GLN A 32 9.44 21.09 14.75
N PRO A 33 10.35 20.94 13.79
CA PRO A 33 10.12 20.08 12.63
C PRO A 33 9.99 18.62 13.06
N PHE A 34 9.25 17.81 12.32
CA PHE A 34 9.12 16.39 12.60
C PHE A 34 9.46 15.54 11.37
N PHE A 35 9.87 14.30 11.63
CA PHE A 35 9.91 13.23 10.66
C PHE A 35 8.95 12.13 11.12
N GLY A 36 7.92 11.87 10.33
CA GLY A 36 6.91 10.86 10.60
C GLY A 36 7.05 9.67 9.67
N TYR A 37 7.20 8.45 10.24
CA TYR A 37 7.16 7.20 9.50
C TYR A 37 5.93 6.38 9.94
N LEU A 38 4.90 6.34 9.09
CA LEU A 38 3.66 5.63 9.35
C LEU A 38 3.70 4.28 8.62
N ALA A 39 4.07 3.24 9.32
CA ALA A 39 4.16 1.88 8.80
C ALA A 39 2.78 1.20 8.85
N PHE A 40 1.91 1.49 7.88
CA PHE A 40 0.61 0.85 7.78
C PHE A 40 0.72 -0.64 7.51
N GLN A 41 -0.12 -1.44 8.17
CA GLN A 41 -0.25 -2.87 7.89
C GLN A 41 -1.23 -3.16 6.74
N ALA A 42 -2.09 -2.19 6.42
CA ALA A 42 -2.98 -2.31 5.27
C ALA A 42 -2.17 -2.26 3.95
N VAL A 43 -2.44 -3.15 3.04
CA VAL A 43 -3.49 -4.15 2.96
C VAL A 43 -2.97 -5.59 3.13
N HIS A 44 -1.99 -5.80 3.99
CA HIS A 44 -1.38 -7.13 4.24
C HIS A 44 -2.39 -8.10 4.85
N ILE A 45 -2.20 -9.38 4.57
CA ILE A 45 -3.01 -10.45 5.18
C ILE A 45 -2.79 -10.55 6.71
N PRO A 46 -3.81 -10.98 7.46
CA PRO A 46 -5.17 -11.26 7.04
C PRO A 46 -5.93 -9.98 6.71
N VAL A 47 -6.69 -9.99 5.60
CA VAL A 47 -7.50 -8.83 5.25
C VAL A 47 -8.71 -8.74 6.19
N GLN A 48 -8.75 -7.67 6.97
CA GLN A 48 -9.79 -7.40 7.97
C GLN A 48 -10.07 -5.89 7.99
N VAL A 49 -11.33 -5.51 7.98
CA VAL A 49 -11.70 -4.10 8.02
C VAL A 49 -13.05 -3.92 8.73
N PRO A 50 -13.29 -2.78 9.41
CA PRO A 50 -14.61 -2.47 9.94
C PRO A 50 -15.70 -2.52 8.85
N PRO A 51 -16.89 -3.09 9.15
CA PRO A 51 -17.96 -3.32 8.16
C PRO A 51 -18.35 -2.07 7.38
N GLU A 52 -18.34 -0.90 8.01
CA GLU A 52 -18.68 0.38 7.38
C GLU A 52 -17.77 0.78 6.21
N TYR A 53 -16.58 0.18 6.09
CA TYR A 53 -15.70 0.35 4.93
C TYR A 53 -15.87 -0.78 3.93
N ARG A 54 -15.96 -2.04 4.39
CA ARG A 54 -16.15 -3.20 3.53
C ARG A 54 -17.44 -3.10 2.71
N ASP A 55 -18.54 -2.80 3.39
CA ASP A 55 -19.89 -2.88 2.81
C ASP A 55 -20.16 -1.80 1.75
N ARG A 56 -19.31 -0.77 1.66
CA ARG A 56 -19.34 0.21 0.55
C ARG A 56 -19.03 -0.40 -0.81
N TYR A 57 -18.38 -1.55 -0.81
CA TYR A 57 -17.97 -2.27 -2.02
C TYR A 57 -18.93 -3.41 -2.39
N GLU A 58 -20.13 -3.47 -1.79
CA GLU A 58 -21.12 -4.50 -2.13
C GLU A 58 -21.42 -4.49 -3.63
N GLY A 59 -21.29 -5.67 -4.26
CA GLY A 59 -21.51 -5.87 -5.70
C GLY A 59 -20.41 -5.36 -6.63
N VAL A 60 -19.44 -4.59 -6.16
CA VAL A 60 -18.36 -4.02 -7.00
C VAL A 60 -17.49 -5.12 -7.63
N TYR A 61 -17.29 -6.23 -6.94
CA TYR A 61 -16.41 -7.32 -7.36
C TYR A 61 -17.16 -8.55 -7.88
N SER A 62 -18.47 -8.47 -8.05
CA SER A 62 -19.33 -9.57 -8.55
C SER A 62 -18.99 -10.05 -9.96
N GLY A 63 -18.36 -9.20 -10.78
CA GLY A 63 -17.84 -9.54 -12.11
C GLY A 63 -16.57 -10.39 -12.12
N GLY A 64 -15.93 -10.56 -10.96
CA GLY A 64 -14.74 -11.37 -10.79
C GLY A 64 -13.44 -10.69 -11.21
N TRP A 65 -12.36 -11.44 -11.05
CA TRP A 65 -11.01 -10.92 -11.26
C TRP A 65 -10.65 -10.65 -12.73
N GLU A 66 -11.19 -11.40 -13.69
CA GLU A 66 -10.95 -11.13 -15.09
C GLU A 66 -11.54 -9.76 -15.48
N GLN A 67 -12.76 -9.47 -15.02
CA GLN A 67 -13.41 -8.17 -15.29
C GLN A 67 -12.63 -7.02 -14.66
N LEU A 68 -12.26 -7.13 -13.38
CA LEU A 68 -11.45 -6.12 -12.69
C LEU A 68 -10.14 -5.87 -13.44
N ARG A 69 -9.51 -6.94 -13.89
CA ARG A 69 -8.23 -6.89 -14.60
C ARG A 69 -8.34 -6.13 -15.91
N GLU A 70 -9.37 -6.43 -16.71
CA GLU A 70 -9.64 -5.69 -17.94
C GLU A 70 -9.93 -4.20 -17.69
N ASP A 71 -10.74 -3.90 -16.69
CA ASP A 71 -11.11 -2.53 -16.35
C ASP A 71 -9.90 -1.73 -15.88
N ARG A 72 -9.06 -2.31 -15.03
CA ARG A 72 -7.81 -1.68 -14.59
C ARG A 72 -6.86 -1.43 -15.75
N PHE A 73 -6.71 -2.39 -16.67
CA PHE A 73 -5.85 -2.25 -17.84
C PHE A 73 -6.34 -1.14 -18.78
N LYS A 74 -7.65 -1.09 -19.07
CA LYS A 74 -8.28 -0.02 -19.84
C LYS A 74 -8.08 1.35 -19.18
N ASN A 75 -8.27 1.43 -17.86
CA ASN A 75 -8.09 2.67 -17.12
C ASN A 75 -6.61 3.12 -17.09
N ALA A 76 -5.65 2.18 -16.98
CA ALA A 76 -4.23 2.50 -17.03
C ALA A 76 -3.83 3.15 -18.36
N LYS A 77 -4.38 2.68 -19.49
CA LYS A 77 -4.22 3.34 -20.80
C LYS A 77 -4.86 4.73 -20.81
N LYS A 78 -6.10 4.85 -20.35
CA LYS A 78 -6.84 6.12 -20.34
C LYS A 78 -6.13 7.23 -19.55
N VAL A 79 -5.40 6.89 -18.50
CA VAL A 79 -4.61 7.85 -17.71
C VAL A 79 -3.14 7.93 -18.13
N SER A 80 -2.79 7.32 -19.26
CA SER A 80 -1.43 7.31 -19.83
C SER A 80 -0.37 6.71 -18.91
N LEU A 81 -0.77 5.80 -18.02
CA LEU A 81 0.14 5.04 -17.16
C LEU A 81 0.93 3.98 -17.96
N ILE A 82 0.32 3.48 -19.03
CA ILE A 82 0.93 2.55 -20.00
C ILE A 82 0.63 3.02 -21.43
N SER A 83 1.46 2.57 -22.40
CA SER A 83 1.25 2.87 -23.81
C SER A 83 -0.07 2.31 -24.34
N ASP A 84 -0.65 2.98 -25.34
CA ASP A 84 -1.85 2.50 -26.04
C ASP A 84 -1.60 1.18 -26.79
N GLU A 85 -0.35 0.92 -27.22
CA GLU A 85 0.07 -0.33 -27.85
C GLU A 85 0.30 -1.47 -26.84
N ALA A 86 0.32 -1.18 -25.53
CA ALA A 86 0.52 -2.22 -24.53
C ALA A 86 -0.56 -3.31 -24.64
N GLU A 87 -0.14 -4.56 -24.49
CA GLU A 87 -1.03 -5.71 -24.47
C GLU A 87 -1.19 -6.25 -23.05
N ILE A 88 -2.41 -6.69 -22.72
CA ILE A 88 -2.66 -7.31 -21.43
C ILE A 88 -1.99 -8.69 -21.38
N VAL A 89 -1.18 -8.94 -20.37
CA VAL A 89 -0.53 -10.25 -20.18
C VAL A 89 -1.58 -11.33 -19.96
N ALA A 90 -1.44 -12.49 -20.59
CA ALA A 90 -2.37 -13.60 -20.38
C ALA A 90 -2.36 -14.08 -18.94
N GLN A 91 -3.52 -14.47 -18.42
CA GLN A 91 -3.60 -15.10 -17.10
C GLN A 91 -2.86 -16.44 -17.12
N PRO A 92 -2.05 -16.74 -16.09
CA PRO A 92 -1.44 -18.07 -15.94
C PRO A 92 -2.49 -19.19 -15.97
N THR A 93 -2.16 -20.29 -16.63
CA THR A 93 -3.10 -21.42 -16.83
C THR A 93 -3.47 -22.16 -15.55
N GLU A 94 -2.64 -22.03 -14.51
CA GLU A 94 -2.88 -22.57 -13.18
C GLU A 94 -3.88 -21.76 -12.35
N PHE A 95 -4.20 -20.53 -12.76
CA PHE A 95 -5.20 -19.69 -12.08
C PHE A 95 -6.61 -20.07 -12.56
N ARG A 96 -7.52 -20.10 -11.60
CA ARG A 96 -8.91 -20.45 -11.87
C ARG A 96 -9.63 -19.32 -12.60
N SER A 97 -10.58 -19.69 -13.45
CA SER A 97 -11.54 -18.71 -13.97
C SER A 97 -12.65 -18.47 -12.95
N TRP A 98 -13.07 -17.20 -12.81
CA TRP A 98 -14.20 -16.82 -11.97
C TRP A 98 -15.47 -17.59 -12.29
N SER A 99 -15.70 -17.86 -13.58
CA SER A 99 -16.86 -18.61 -14.04
C SER A 99 -16.93 -20.03 -13.50
N ASN A 100 -15.78 -20.64 -13.14
CA ASN A 100 -15.69 -22.02 -12.67
C ASN A 100 -15.91 -22.16 -11.17
N LEU A 101 -15.99 -21.05 -10.43
CA LEU A 101 -16.24 -21.06 -9.00
C LEU A 101 -17.71 -21.37 -8.70
N ASP A 102 -17.95 -22.06 -7.61
CA ASP A 102 -19.27 -22.20 -7.04
C ASP A 102 -19.74 -20.91 -6.33
N LYS A 103 -20.95 -20.92 -5.79
CA LYS A 103 -21.54 -19.74 -5.15
C LYS A 103 -20.86 -19.35 -3.83
N GLU A 104 -20.38 -20.34 -3.06
CA GLU A 104 -19.73 -20.11 -1.77
C GLU A 104 -18.32 -19.56 -1.99
N GLU A 105 -17.60 -20.08 -2.96
CA GLU A 105 -16.28 -19.57 -3.36
C GLU A 105 -16.38 -18.13 -3.89
N LYS A 106 -17.34 -17.85 -4.78
CA LYS A 106 -17.58 -16.48 -5.29
C LYS A 106 -17.86 -15.52 -4.14
N TYR A 107 -18.75 -15.92 -3.23
CA TYR A 107 -19.08 -15.09 -2.08
C TYR A 107 -17.82 -14.81 -1.23
N TYR A 108 -17.04 -15.83 -0.89
CA TYR A 108 -15.80 -15.66 -0.13
C TYR A 108 -14.84 -14.68 -0.81
N TYR A 109 -14.57 -14.85 -2.08
CA TYR A 109 -13.61 -14.02 -2.80
C TYR A 109 -14.12 -12.58 -3.04
N GLU A 110 -15.42 -12.38 -3.21
CA GLU A 110 -16.02 -11.05 -3.21
C GLU A 110 -15.81 -10.37 -1.86
N GLN A 111 -16.14 -11.04 -0.75
CA GLN A 111 -15.94 -10.47 0.59
C GLN A 111 -14.47 -10.17 0.87
N ALA A 112 -13.57 -11.06 0.47
CA ALA A 112 -12.13 -10.86 0.63
C ALA A 112 -11.64 -9.60 -0.12
N MET A 113 -12.08 -9.40 -1.37
CA MET A 113 -11.67 -8.24 -2.15
C MET A 113 -12.36 -6.95 -1.69
N MET A 114 -13.62 -7.02 -1.24
CA MET A 114 -14.32 -5.91 -0.58
C MET A 114 -13.56 -5.47 0.68
N ALA A 115 -13.11 -6.43 1.51
CA ALA A 115 -12.34 -6.13 2.71
C ALA A 115 -10.98 -5.51 2.36
N ASN A 116 -10.29 -6.02 1.34
CA ASN A 116 -9.03 -5.45 0.86
C ASN A 116 -9.19 -3.99 0.41
N ALA A 117 -10.21 -3.69 -0.38
CA ALA A 117 -10.52 -2.34 -0.81
C ALA A 117 -10.91 -1.43 0.38
N GLY A 118 -11.73 -1.95 1.29
CA GLY A 118 -12.11 -1.24 2.51
C GLY A 118 -10.92 -0.93 3.44
N MET A 119 -9.92 -1.82 3.52
CA MET A 119 -8.65 -1.54 4.23
C MET A 119 -7.91 -0.35 3.63
N LEU A 120 -7.84 -0.27 2.30
CA LEU A 120 -7.20 0.84 1.59
C LEU A 120 -7.96 2.14 1.82
N GLU A 121 -9.29 2.12 1.70
CA GLU A 121 -10.14 3.29 1.97
C GLU A 121 -10.04 3.76 3.42
N ASN A 122 -10.02 2.84 4.40
CA ASN A 122 -9.81 3.18 5.80
C ASN A 122 -8.45 3.82 6.04
N MET A 123 -7.39 3.32 5.40
CA MET A 123 -6.07 3.92 5.47
C MET A 123 -6.08 5.35 4.90
N ASP A 124 -6.67 5.55 3.73
CA ASP A 124 -6.81 6.87 3.09
C ASP A 124 -7.59 7.85 3.97
N ALA A 125 -8.72 7.41 4.53
CA ALA A 125 -9.51 8.23 5.45
C ALA A 125 -8.71 8.67 6.68
N ASN A 126 -7.86 7.81 7.23
CA ASN A 126 -7.01 8.15 8.37
C ASN A 126 -5.84 9.07 7.96
N ILE A 127 -5.26 8.91 6.79
CA ILE A 127 -4.30 9.89 6.22
C ILE A 127 -5.00 11.26 6.07
N GLY A 128 -6.25 11.28 5.60
CA GLY A 128 -7.07 12.50 5.54
C GLY A 128 -7.24 13.19 6.91
N ARG A 129 -7.38 12.42 8.00
CA ARG A 129 -7.41 12.97 9.37
C ARG A 129 -6.08 13.64 9.76
N LEU A 130 -4.95 13.03 9.43
CA LEU A 130 -3.64 13.63 9.65
C LEU A 130 -3.47 14.91 8.85
N ILE A 131 -3.90 14.92 7.60
CA ILE A 131 -3.88 16.12 6.74
C ILE A 131 -4.75 17.23 7.35
N ALA A 132 -5.95 16.92 7.83
CA ALA A 132 -6.83 17.88 8.47
C ALA A 132 -6.17 18.50 9.72
N TYR A 133 -5.59 17.68 10.58
CA TYR A 133 -4.84 18.14 11.75
C TYR A 133 -3.66 19.05 11.39
N LEU A 134 -2.90 18.70 10.36
CA LEU A 134 -1.78 19.54 9.91
C LEU A 134 -2.24 20.87 9.33
N LYS A 135 -3.43 20.92 8.71
CA LYS A 135 -4.06 22.17 8.25
C LYS A 135 -4.52 23.04 9.43
N GLU A 136 -5.18 22.45 10.43
CA GLU A 136 -5.62 23.14 11.65
C GLU A 136 -4.44 23.74 12.43
N THR A 137 -3.30 23.07 12.43
CA THR A 137 -2.09 23.52 13.11
C THR A 137 -1.15 24.35 12.21
N GLU A 138 -1.59 24.75 11.02
CA GLU A 138 -0.85 25.56 10.04
C GLU A 138 0.49 24.94 9.61
N ARG A 139 0.59 23.60 9.62
CA ARG A 139 1.82 22.85 9.29
C ARG A 139 1.76 22.17 7.93
N PHE A 140 0.57 22.07 7.34
CA PHE A 140 0.35 21.33 6.08
C PHE A 140 1.21 21.88 4.94
N ASP A 141 1.28 23.21 4.78
CA ASP A 141 2.03 23.83 3.70
C ASP A 141 3.55 23.66 3.81
N ASN A 142 4.04 23.29 4.99
CA ASN A 142 5.46 22.96 5.23
C ASN A 142 5.66 21.46 5.50
N THR A 143 4.81 20.61 4.95
CA THR A 143 4.91 19.16 5.08
C THR A 143 4.98 18.50 3.72
N ILE A 144 5.94 17.59 3.56
CA ILE A 144 6.09 16.73 2.38
C ILE A 144 5.56 15.34 2.74
N PHE A 145 4.68 14.82 1.91
CA PHE A 145 4.16 13.47 2.02
C PHE A 145 4.83 12.59 0.97
N ILE A 146 5.32 11.43 1.40
CA ILE A 146 5.83 10.37 0.54
C ILE A 146 5.05 9.11 0.87
N ILE A 147 4.28 8.60 -0.09
CA ILE A 147 3.43 7.42 0.10
C ILE A 147 3.87 6.37 -0.91
N THR A 148 4.19 5.19 -0.43
CA THR A 148 4.60 4.05 -1.27
C THR A 148 4.17 2.73 -0.63
N SER A 149 4.30 1.63 -1.37
CA SER A 149 4.19 0.27 -0.85
C SER A 149 5.57 -0.39 -0.85
N ASP A 150 5.76 -1.39 -0.01
CA ASP A 150 6.99 -2.18 0.08
C ASP A 150 7.06 -3.29 -0.99
N ASN A 151 5.89 -3.77 -1.45
CA ASN A 151 5.78 -4.78 -2.52
C ASN A 151 4.39 -4.75 -3.18
N GLY A 152 4.24 -5.52 -4.25
CA GLY A 152 2.96 -5.78 -4.88
C GLY A 152 2.01 -6.64 -4.04
N PRO A 153 0.81 -6.95 -4.55
CA PRO A 153 -0.25 -7.65 -3.82
C PRO A 153 0.18 -8.99 -3.22
N GLU A 154 -0.33 -9.30 -2.05
CA GLU A 154 -0.08 -10.55 -1.30
C GLU A 154 -1.20 -11.56 -1.57
N PHE A 155 -0.84 -12.81 -1.90
CA PHE A 155 -1.79 -13.87 -2.23
C PHE A 155 -1.87 -15.00 -1.20
N ASN A 156 -0.90 -15.11 -0.31
CA ASN A 156 -0.78 -16.25 0.59
C ASN A 156 -2.00 -16.41 1.50
N HIS A 157 -2.37 -17.66 1.73
CA HIS A 157 -3.30 -18.02 2.78
C HIS A 157 -2.52 -18.59 3.98
N PRO A 158 -2.60 -17.96 5.16
CA PRO A 158 -1.71 -18.30 6.28
C PRO A 158 -1.98 -19.65 6.92
N THR A 159 -3.06 -20.34 6.56
CA THR A 159 -3.42 -21.66 7.14
C THR A 159 -2.58 -22.84 6.64
N SER A 160 -1.57 -22.63 5.80
CA SER A 160 -0.66 -23.68 5.33
C SER A 160 0.21 -24.30 6.43
N SER A 161 0.40 -23.64 7.57
CA SER A 161 1.17 -24.11 8.71
C SER A 161 0.27 -24.72 9.80
N ALA A 162 0.51 -25.99 10.16
CA ALA A 162 -0.20 -26.67 11.24
C ALA A 162 -0.03 -25.95 12.60
N LEU A 163 1.19 -25.46 12.88
CA LEU A 163 1.47 -24.73 14.13
C LEU A 163 0.71 -23.39 14.17
N PHE A 164 0.65 -22.68 13.05
CA PHE A 164 -0.13 -21.44 12.95
C PHE A 164 -1.62 -21.73 13.13
N ASN A 165 -2.15 -22.83 12.60
CA ASN A 165 -3.55 -23.20 12.78
C ASN A 165 -3.92 -23.45 14.24
N VAL A 166 -3.04 -24.11 15.01
CA VAL A 166 -3.25 -24.28 16.46
C VAL A 166 -3.25 -22.93 17.17
N TRP A 167 -2.29 -22.08 16.84
CA TRP A 167 -2.19 -20.75 17.44
C TRP A 167 -3.42 -19.88 17.14
N ARG A 168 -3.89 -19.84 15.89
CA ARG A 168 -5.06 -19.03 15.49
C ARG A 168 -6.33 -19.44 16.21
N LEU A 169 -6.58 -20.75 16.32
CA LEU A 169 -7.74 -21.26 17.02
C LEU A 169 -7.67 -20.94 18.52
N ALA A 170 -6.51 -21.09 19.15
CA ALA A 170 -6.30 -20.74 20.55
C ALA A 170 -6.49 -19.23 20.83
N ASN A 171 -6.33 -18.37 19.82
CA ASN A 171 -6.51 -16.92 19.93
C ASN A 171 -7.87 -16.43 19.36
N GLY A 172 -8.79 -17.36 19.05
CA GLY A 172 -10.14 -17.03 18.60
C GLY A 172 -10.25 -16.51 17.17
N TYR A 173 -9.26 -16.80 16.33
CA TYR A 173 -9.34 -16.52 14.88
C TYR A 173 -10.14 -17.63 14.17
N HIS A 174 -10.87 -17.25 13.14
CA HIS A 174 -11.68 -18.15 12.31
C HIS A 174 -11.34 -18.01 10.82
N ASP A 175 -11.70 -19.01 10.07
CA ASP A 175 -11.61 -19.06 8.61
C ASP A 175 -13.00 -19.34 7.98
N ASP A 176 -14.06 -18.94 8.67
CA ASP A 176 -15.43 -19.03 8.19
C ASP A 176 -15.61 -18.17 6.93
N PRO A 177 -15.91 -18.77 5.76
CA PRO A 177 -16.10 -18.02 4.52
C PRO A 177 -17.22 -16.99 4.57
N ALA A 178 -18.28 -17.26 5.34
CA ALA A 178 -19.40 -16.35 5.51
C ALA A 178 -19.03 -15.06 6.26
N ARG A 179 -17.90 -15.08 6.96
CA ARG A 179 -17.39 -13.98 7.79
C ARG A 179 -16.04 -13.46 7.28
N ALA A 180 -15.75 -13.66 6.01
CA ALA A 180 -14.52 -13.18 5.39
C ALA A 180 -14.40 -11.64 5.51
N GLY A 181 -13.22 -11.16 5.89
CA GLY A 181 -12.93 -9.74 6.08
C GLY A 181 -13.38 -9.16 7.43
N GLU A 182 -14.07 -9.93 8.28
CA GLU A 182 -14.46 -9.49 9.63
C GLU A 182 -13.30 -9.56 10.63
N TYR A 183 -13.52 -8.96 11.79
CA TYR A 183 -12.58 -9.06 12.91
C TYR A 183 -12.25 -10.51 13.25
N ARG A 184 -10.96 -10.82 13.38
CA ARG A 184 -10.42 -12.15 13.61
C ARG A 184 -10.64 -13.17 12.48
N SER A 185 -11.06 -12.76 11.29
CA SER A 185 -11.05 -13.67 10.15
C SER A 185 -9.62 -13.86 9.64
N ILE A 186 -9.32 -15.08 9.18
CA ILE A 186 -8.10 -15.35 8.41
C ILE A 186 -8.48 -15.32 6.93
N THR A 187 -8.57 -14.13 6.39
CA THR A 187 -8.99 -13.89 4.99
C THR A 187 -7.79 -13.50 4.14
N SER A 188 -7.72 -14.06 2.94
CA SER A 188 -6.76 -13.75 1.89
C SER A 188 -7.49 -13.52 0.58
N ILE A 189 -6.99 -12.61 -0.25
CA ILE A 189 -7.58 -12.36 -1.57
C ILE A 189 -7.28 -13.49 -2.57
N GLY A 190 -6.26 -14.30 -2.32
CA GLY A 190 -5.83 -15.36 -3.23
C GLY A 190 -5.06 -14.87 -4.46
N PRO A 191 -4.49 -15.82 -5.23
CA PRO A 191 -3.59 -15.47 -6.34
C PRO A 191 -4.30 -14.77 -7.50
N GLU A 192 -5.54 -15.12 -7.79
CA GLU A 192 -6.28 -14.57 -8.92
C GLU A 192 -6.62 -13.07 -8.69
N TRP A 193 -7.09 -12.71 -7.49
CA TRP A 193 -7.28 -11.30 -7.13
C TRP A 193 -5.97 -10.54 -6.97
N ALA A 194 -4.92 -11.18 -6.45
CA ALA A 194 -3.61 -10.55 -6.38
C ALA A 194 -3.09 -10.19 -7.78
N PHE A 195 -3.29 -11.08 -8.76
CA PHE A 195 -2.94 -10.85 -10.15
C PHE A 195 -3.77 -9.72 -10.78
N ALA A 196 -5.07 -9.67 -10.50
CA ALA A 196 -5.93 -8.59 -10.96
C ALA A 196 -5.55 -7.25 -10.31
N ALA A 197 -5.25 -7.25 -9.01
CA ALA A 197 -4.83 -6.06 -8.28
C ALA A 197 -3.47 -5.50 -8.74
N ALA A 198 -2.54 -6.36 -9.20
CA ALA A 198 -1.25 -5.97 -9.75
C ALA A 198 -1.32 -5.34 -11.14
N THR A 199 -2.43 -5.51 -11.87
CA THR A 199 -2.58 -4.99 -13.26
C THR A 199 -2.34 -3.47 -13.32
N PRO A 200 -1.53 -2.95 -14.28
CA PRO A 200 -1.08 -3.62 -15.51
C PRO A 200 0.17 -4.50 -15.37
N GLY A 201 0.82 -4.55 -14.21
CA GLY A 201 1.97 -5.40 -13.95
C GLY A 201 1.65 -6.89 -14.05
N ASN A 202 2.68 -7.70 -14.29
CA ASN A 202 2.57 -9.15 -14.32
C ASN A 202 2.93 -9.75 -12.96
N LEU A 203 2.18 -10.78 -12.54
CA LEU A 203 2.34 -11.46 -11.26
C LEU A 203 2.21 -10.50 -10.05
N PHE A 204 2.76 -10.88 -8.89
CA PHE A 204 2.55 -10.20 -7.62
C PHE A 204 3.69 -10.56 -6.64
N LYS A 205 3.58 -10.19 -5.37
CA LYS A 205 4.57 -10.46 -4.31
C LYS A 205 5.17 -11.87 -4.43
N PHE A 206 6.45 -12.01 -4.16
CA PHE A 206 7.33 -13.18 -4.27
C PHE A 206 7.87 -13.48 -5.68
N TYR A 207 7.45 -12.77 -6.71
CA TYR A 207 7.98 -12.91 -8.06
C TYR A 207 8.87 -11.71 -8.40
N ALA A 208 9.97 -11.96 -9.14
CA ALA A 208 10.79 -10.90 -9.71
C ALA A 208 10.11 -10.38 -11.00
N SER A 209 9.02 -9.64 -10.84
CA SER A 209 8.16 -9.18 -11.94
C SER A 209 7.60 -7.80 -11.64
N GLU A 210 7.08 -7.10 -12.67
CA GLU A 210 6.51 -5.76 -12.56
C GLU A 210 5.38 -5.69 -11.52
N GLY A 211 4.50 -6.70 -11.44
CA GLY A 211 3.41 -6.69 -10.47
C GLY A 211 3.85 -6.87 -9.01
N SER A 212 5.10 -7.29 -8.77
CA SER A 212 5.70 -7.39 -7.45
C SER A 212 6.57 -6.20 -7.09
N LEU A 213 7.39 -5.74 -8.04
CA LEU A 213 8.50 -4.79 -7.81
C LEU A 213 8.08 -3.35 -8.10
N ARG A 214 7.21 -3.15 -9.09
CA ARG A 214 6.76 -1.82 -9.48
C ARG A 214 5.56 -1.39 -8.64
N VAL A 215 5.84 -0.67 -7.57
CA VAL A 215 4.85 -0.14 -6.64
C VAL A 215 4.60 1.35 -6.88
N PRO A 216 3.43 1.89 -6.50
CA PRO A 216 3.19 3.32 -6.60
C PRO A 216 4.12 4.11 -5.67
N LEU A 217 4.55 5.28 -6.14
CA LEU A 217 5.21 6.30 -5.34
C LEU A 217 4.48 7.62 -5.57
N ILE A 218 3.90 8.16 -4.51
CA ILE A 218 3.19 9.45 -4.53
C ILE A 218 3.98 10.43 -3.67
N ILE A 219 4.33 11.58 -4.23
CA ILE A 219 5.02 12.65 -3.51
C ILE A 219 4.16 13.89 -3.61
N SER A 220 3.89 14.51 -2.48
CA SER A 220 3.06 15.72 -2.40
C SER A 220 3.66 16.68 -1.37
N GLY A 221 3.66 17.97 -1.68
CA GLY A 221 4.15 19.04 -0.81
C GLY A 221 4.51 20.29 -1.60
N ASN A 222 4.76 21.38 -0.88
CA ASN A 222 5.18 22.62 -1.52
C ASN A 222 6.63 22.56 -2.02
N GLY A 223 6.91 23.27 -3.10
CA GLY A 223 8.25 23.40 -3.68
C GLY A 223 8.56 22.45 -4.84
N PHE A 224 7.61 21.63 -5.26
CA PHE A 224 7.75 20.81 -6.46
C PHE A 224 7.16 21.52 -7.68
N LEU A 225 7.90 21.48 -8.81
CA LEU A 225 7.49 22.17 -10.05
C LEU A 225 6.62 21.32 -10.96
N GLN A 226 6.60 20.00 -10.75
CA GLN A 226 5.85 19.07 -11.61
C GLN A 226 4.63 18.53 -10.88
N GLU A 227 3.49 18.66 -11.55
CA GLU A 227 2.25 17.98 -11.17
C GLU A 227 1.96 16.87 -12.18
N GLY A 228 1.32 15.80 -11.72
CA GLY A 228 0.90 14.68 -12.55
C GLY A 228 1.84 13.48 -12.51
N PHE A 229 1.78 12.64 -13.55
CA PHE A 229 2.57 11.41 -13.64
C PHE A 229 3.98 11.69 -14.15
N ASN A 230 4.99 11.18 -13.45
CA ASN A 230 6.39 11.21 -13.86
C ASN A 230 6.88 9.77 -14.15
N PRO A 231 7.40 9.47 -15.35
CA PRO A 231 7.83 8.14 -15.74
C PRO A 231 9.24 7.76 -15.26
N ALA A 232 9.94 8.62 -14.51
CA ALA A 232 11.31 8.35 -14.06
C ALA A 232 11.39 7.04 -13.24
N LEU A 233 12.42 6.25 -13.54
CA LEU A 233 12.74 5.07 -12.74
C LEU A 233 13.34 5.50 -11.41
N LEU A 234 12.75 5.04 -10.33
CA LEU A 234 13.20 5.27 -8.95
C LEU A 234 13.23 3.94 -8.19
N PHE A 235 14.17 3.81 -7.28
CA PHE A 235 14.26 2.67 -6.37
C PHE A 235 13.92 3.09 -4.93
N VAL A 236 13.50 2.15 -4.11
CA VAL A 236 13.22 2.39 -2.69
C VAL A 236 14.45 2.93 -1.94
N SER A 237 15.66 2.56 -2.38
CA SER A 237 16.94 3.09 -1.86
C SER A 237 17.10 4.60 -2.06
N ASP A 238 16.39 5.19 -3.01
CA ASP A 238 16.47 6.62 -3.36
C ASP A 238 15.65 7.50 -2.41
N VAL A 239 14.73 6.91 -1.66
CA VAL A 239 13.84 7.64 -0.74
C VAL A 239 14.63 8.29 0.39
N ALA A 240 15.53 7.55 1.04
CA ALA A 240 16.29 8.07 2.17
C ALA A 240 17.21 9.27 1.81
N PRO A 241 18.07 9.20 0.76
CA PRO A 241 18.87 10.35 0.35
C PRO A 241 18.04 11.55 -0.10
N SER A 242 16.84 11.32 -0.69
CA SER A 242 15.93 12.39 -1.09
C SER A 242 15.30 13.09 0.11
N ILE A 243 14.90 12.34 1.13
CA ILE A 243 14.39 12.92 2.39
C ILE A 243 15.45 13.79 3.05
N LEU A 244 16.70 13.30 3.14
CA LEU A 244 17.80 14.09 3.73
C LEU A 244 18.04 15.38 2.95
N GLU A 245 18.01 15.34 1.63
CA GLU A 245 18.20 16.52 0.80
C GLU A 245 17.03 17.52 0.95
N MET A 246 15.78 17.06 0.91
CA MET A 246 14.61 17.91 1.14
C MET A 246 14.56 18.54 2.53
N ALA A 247 15.10 17.83 3.53
CA ALA A 247 15.22 18.32 4.90
C ALA A 247 16.46 19.19 5.15
N ASN A 248 17.29 19.45 4.12
CA ASN A 248 18.60 20.13 4.25
C ASN A 248 19.53 19.47 5.27
N ILE A 249 19.48 18.14 5.41
CA ILE A 249 20.32 17.37 6.31
C ILE A 249 21.55 16.89 5.53
N PRO A 250 22.78 17.23 5.96
CA PRO A 250 24.01 16.81 5.27
C PRO A 250 24.17 15.30 5.23
N LYS A 251 24.50 14.73 4.06
CA LYS A 251 24.71 13.27 3.86
C LYS A 251 25.85 12.68 4.71
N ASN A 252 26.77 13.50 5.24
CA ASN A 252 27.93 13.07 6.04
C ASN A 252 27.64 12.83 7.54
N ILE A 253 26.39 12.94 7.96
CA ILE A 253 25.97 12.63 9.36
C ILE A 253 26.06 11.12 9.67
N GLN A 254 26.34 10.28 8.69
CA GLN A 254 26.46 8.84 8.89
C GLN A 254 27.59 8.50 9.88
N LYS A 255 27.21 8.22 11.13
CA LYS A 255 28.11 7.54 12.06
C LYS A 255 28.37 6.15 11.51
N LYS A 256 29.64 5.82 11.19
CA LYS A 256 30.15 4.48 10.84
C LYS A 256 29.02 3.48 10.50
N GLY A 257 28.50 3.53 9.29
CA GLY A 257 27.37 2.72 8.86
C GLY A 257 27.55 2.28 7.41
N ILE A 258 26.59 1.57 6.90
CA ILE A 258 26.50 1.18 5.50
C ILE A 258 26.28 2.45 4.68
N GLU A 259 27.07 2.63 3.63
CA GLU A 259 26.93 3.75 2.69
C GLU A 259 25.55 3.69 2.02
N MET A 260 24.87 4.84 1.92
CA MET A 260 23.63 4.93 1.15
C MET A 260 23.94 4.78 -0.34
N THR A 261 23.42 3.76 -0.96
CA THR A 261 23.62 3.46 -2.39
C THR A 261 22.63 4.18 -3.30
N GLY A 262 21.48 4.63 -2.75
CA GLY A 262 20.46 5.34 -3.50
C GLY A 262 20.88 6.76 -3.89
N ARG A 263 20.18 7.31 -4.87
CA ARG A 263 20.37 8.67 -5.41
C ARG A 263 19.15 9.52 -5.03
N SER A 264 19.37 10.82 -4.78
CA SER A 264 18.26 11.72 -4.56
C SER A 264 17.48 11.95 -5.84
N PHE A 265 16.15 11.87 -5.74
CA PHE A 265 15.24 12.20 -6.84
C PHE A 265 14.75 13.67 -6.81
N VAL A 266 15.27 14.49 -5.90
CA VAL A 266 14.93 15.93 -5.85
C VAL A 266 15.13 16.63 -7.19
N PRO A 267 16.21 16.38 -7.97
CA PRO A 267 16.38 16.96 -9.30
C PRO A 267 15.26 16.61 -10.30
N VAL A 268 14.62 15.44 -10.14
CA VAL A 268 13.47 15.06 -10.96
C VAL A 268 12.22 15.84 -10.52
N LEU A 269 12.00 16.02 -9.22
CA LEU A 269 10.87 16.78 -8.70
C LEU A 269 10.97 18.28 -8.99
N SER A 270 12.19 18.82 -9.03
CA SER A 270 12.43 20.23 -9.38
C SER A 270 12.44 20.50 -10.90
N GLY A 271 12.36 19.46 -11.72
CA GLY A 271 12.44 19.57 -13.18
C GLY A 271 13.85 19.84 -13.73
N GLU A 272 14.88 19.74 -12.89
CA GLU A 272 16.29 19.90 -13.31
C GLU A 272 16.78 18.69 -14.12
N SER A 273 16.16 17.52 -13.92
CA SER A 273 16.50 16.29 -14.63
C SER A 273 15.25 15.47 -14.94
N GLU A 274 15.25 14.76 -16.07
CA GLU A 274 14.20 13.80 -16.42
C GLU A 274 14.41 12.43 -15.75
N SER A 275 15.64 12.13 -15.31
CA SER A 275 16.00 10.86 -14.67
C SER A 275 17.21 11.03 -13.78
N ILE A 276 17.32 10.19 -12.74
CA ILE A 276 18.52 10.06 -11.89
C ILE A 276 19.40 8.87 -12.25
N TYR A 277 18.90 8.02 -13.15
CA TYR A 277 19.63 6.86 -13.68
C TYR A 277 19.85 7.00 -15.19
N GLY A 278 21.01 6.59 -15.67
CA GLY A 278 21.30 6.49 -17.08
C GLY A 278 20.58 5.28 -17.71
N ALA A 279 20.43 5.31 -19.05
CA ALA A 279 19.69 4.28 -19.80
C ALA A 279 20.22 2.83 -19.60
N ASN A 280 21.45 2.66 -19.11
CA ASN A 280 22.10 1.36 -18.87
C ASN A 280 22.35 1.07 -17.37
N GLU A 281 21.75 1.83 -16.46
CA GLU A 281 21.93 1.69 -14.99
C GLU A 281 20.75 1.02 -14.29
N SER A 282 19.80 0.47 -15.04
CA SER A 282 18.62 -0.25 -14.52
C SER A 282 18.89 -1.74 -14.35
#